data_5d7d866069991cb7a0f1f8600afb74a5
#
_entry.id   5d7d866069991cb7a0f1f8600afb74a5
#
_cell.length_a   1.000
_cell.length_b   1.000
_cell.length_c   1.000
_cell.angle_alpha   90.00
_cell.angle_beta   90.00
_cell.angle_gamma   90.00
#
_symmetry.space_group_name_H-M   'P 1'
#
loop_
_entity.id
_entity.type
_entity.pdbx_description
1 polymer ?
#
loop_
_entity_poly.entity_id
_entity_poly.type
_entity_poly.pdbx_seq_one_letter_code
_entity_poly.pdbx_strand_id
1 'polypeptide(L)'
;LENLEPHFLEFLILKVMEIDKLYTVMLSNVFEQRYFDNPSVGKIFNFSKSYIDEYKTLPPRDIIINSLNNDINVKKAFEEADCIDFNISGNYDYLLQQTNNYLKNQAIKTALLDSVDIVERGQNIELVRENVEKALTKDLKINLGLNYFNQLGERLTKIFNATDNNRMPTYYSSLDELINGGFPPFTLSVICARIHGFKCVNKNTKITIKNKKTEFIEDIRIQEFFDRFDSINKHIIENDAIFGLEGLKKKYTIRIDKESRIISNYQVFTDKGFIDIDYAIKTIPLKKYIIYFTSGNIIECADKHAFIDIEYNKITADKLNIGDLIKVNYIDDGFDEIFNIIETEEYEEMYDLSLSNHHLYYTNGILSHNSNTMANFAARQVLNGHNVVLLTLEMSEDMFAQRFDSIYSLLDINRMYLGDNKRELMRKLGSIKRTENRGELIIKQFPTGVATIRDFRIFLRELILRGIDPSIVYVDYINLMKSSLVKDNGLYSTVKAIAEELRSLSFEFEVPFVSVSQLNREGSFVGFEELDFNYIAESMGLPATCDFMGIIGQDEDSLIYESELHNKIVKNRLGGRVGEIWKCYYDSRTLKMYDENEMDIWIADSQLTGDDRNPYVRQPRGRETRRGRIR
;
A
#
# COMPACT_ATOMS: atom_id res chain seq x y z
N LEU A 1 -23.16 -13.58 -30.13
CA LEU A 1 -23.02 -13.10 -31.51
C LEU A 1 -21.83 -13.85 -32.12
N GLU A 2 -22.02 -14.58 -33.21
CA GLU A 2 -20.94 -15.30 -33.89
C GLU A 2 -19.91 -14.31 -34.45
N ASN A 3 -18.63 -14.67 -34.35
CA ASN A 3 -17.55 -13.89 -34.95
C ASN A 3 -17.64 -14.00 -36.49
N LEU A 4 -17.40 -12.87 -37.17
CA LEU A 4 -17.29 -12.88 -38.65
C LEU A 4 -16.08 -13.72 -39.08
N GLU A 5 -16.21 -14.47 -40.18
CA GLU A 5 -15.08 -15.23 -40.73
C GLU A 5 -13.92 -14.28 -41.10
N PRO A 6 -12.67 -14.61 -40.79
CA PRO A 6 -11.51 -13.73 -41.03
C PRO A 6 -11.41 -13.24 -42.47
N HIS A 7 -11.65 -14.09 -43.42
CA HIS A 7 -11.59 -13.76 -44.84
C HIS A 7 -12.63 -12.72 -45.24
N PHE A 8 -13.88 -12.89 -44.81
CA PHE A 8 -14.95 -11.92 -45.02
C PHE A 8 -14.65 -10.58 -44.35
N LEU A 9 -14.11 -10.63 -43.13
CA LEU A 9 -13.80 -9.44 -42.34
C LEU A 9 -12.70 -8.60 -42.99
N GLU A 10 -11.67 -9.19 -43.59
CA GLU A 10 -10.61 -8.44 -44.28
C GLU A 10 -11.13 -7.60 -45.44
N PHE A 11 -12.03 -8.14 -46.27
CA PHE A 11 -12.63 -7.38 -47.35
C PHE A 11 -13.63 -6.33 -46.84
N LEU A 12 -14.32 -6.61 -45.73
CA LEU A 12 -15.16 -5.61 -45.08
C LEU A 12 -14.32 -4.46 -44.53
N ILE A 13 -13.17 -4.76 -43.90
CA ILE A 13 -12.19 -3.75 -43.47
C ILE A 13 -11.75 -2.92 -44.69
N LEU A 14 -11.39 -3.56 -45.81
CA LEU A 14 -10.98 -2.86 -47.02
C LEU A 14 -12.09 -1.94 -47.54
N LYS A 15 -13.33 -2.38 -47.59
CA LYS A 15 -14.48 -1.58 -48.00
C LYS A 15 -14.67 -0.34 -47.15
N VAL A 16 -14.52 -0.46 -45.83
CA VAL A 16 -14.66 0.67 -44.89
C VAL A 16 -13.47 1.62 -44.99
N MET A 17 -12.27 1.13 -45.20
CA MET A 17 -11.07 1.93 -45.42
C MET A 17 -11.17 2.88 -46.62
N GLU A 18 -11.92 2.51 -47.65
CA GLU A 18 -12.11 3.37 -48.81
C GLU A 18 -13.00 4.59 -48.57
N ILE A 19 -13.92 4.48 -47.59
CA ILE A 19 -14.96 5.49 -47.37
C ILE A 19 -14.82 6.22 -46.05
N ASP A 20 -14.17 5.62 -45.07
CA ASP A 20 -14.02 6.19 -43.71
C ASP A 20 -12.55 6.49 -43.38
N LYS A 21 -12.19 7.76 -43.45
CA LYS A 21 -10.85 8.24 -43.16
C LYS A 21 -10.49 8.00 -41.69
N LEU A 22 -11.45 8.22 -40.76
CA LEU A 22 -11.18 8.07 -39.33
C LEU A 22 -10.87 6.60 -39.00
N TYR A 23 -11.67 5.70 -39.53
CA TYR A 23 -11.44 4.26 -39.37
C TYR A 23 -10.05 3.86 -39.91
N THR A 24 -9.69 4.34 -41.12
CA THR A 24 -8.39 4.02 -41.73
C THR A 24 -7.22 4.56 -40.93
N VAL A 25 -7.35 5.79 -40.36
CA VAL A 25 -6.33 6.34 -39.44
C VAL A 25 -6.22 5.53 -38.15
N MET A 26 -7.34 5.09 -37.57
CA MET A 26 -7.34 4.21 -36.41
C MET A 26 -6.61 2.88 -36.70
N LEU A 27 -6.88 2.27 -37.81
CA LEU A 27 -6.17 1.04 -38.24
C LEU A 27 -4.68 1.31 -38.41
N SER A 28 -4.30 2.42 -39.07
CA SER A 28 -2.90 2.73 -39.38
C SER A 28 -2.01 2.86 -38.16
N ASN A 29 -2.59 3.19 -37.00
CA ASN A 29 -1.85 3.33 -35.73
C ASN A 29 -1.52 1.98 -35.07
N VAL A 30 -2.28 0.92 -35.35
CA VAL A 30 -2.17 -0.36 -34.63
C VAL A 30 -1.97 -1.57 -35.53
N PHE A 31 -2.44 -1.51 -36.78
CA PHE A 31 -2.26 -2.58 -37.76
C PHE A 31 -0.88 -2.52 -38.45
N GLU A 32 -0.42 -3.69 -38.85
CA GLU A 32 0.76 -3.89 -39.68
C GLU A 32 0.34 -4.66 -40.92
N GLN A 33 1.03 -4.47 -42.05
CA GLN A 33 0.73 -5.19 -43.29
C GLN A 33 0.63 -6.71 -43.11
N ARG A 34 1.48 -7.28 -42.25
CA ARG A 34 1.60 -8.70 -41.94
C ARG A 34 0.45 -9.28 -41.12
N TYR A 35 -0.47 -8.44 -40.62
CA TYR A 35 -1.64 -8.89 -39.86
C TYR A 35 -2.80 -9.32 -40.80
N PHE A 36 -2.72 -9.00 -42.08
CA PHE A 36 -3.69 -9.46 -43.06
C PHE A 36 -3.26 -10.80 -43.62
N ASP A 37 -4.16 -11.80 -43.58
CA ASP A 37 -3.92 -13.12 -44.19
C ASP A 37 -3.95 -13.00 -45.73
N ASN A 38 -4.72 -12.05 -46.29
CA ASN A 38 -4.71 -11.71 -47.69
C ASN A 38 -3.60 -10.69 -48.01
N PRO A 39 -2.54 -11.08 -48.75
CA PRO A 39 -1.42 -10.19 -49.05
C PRO A 39 -1.81 -8.93 -49.83
N SER A 40 -2.87 -8.99 -50.67
CA SER A 40 -3.34 -7.86 -51.48
C SER A 40 -4.01 -6.81 -50.59
N VAL A 41 -4.84 -7.22 -49.63
CA VAL A 41 -5.43 -6.32 -48.63
C VAL A 41 -4.33 -5.66 -47.79
N GLY A 42 -3.32 -6.43 -47.37
CA GLY A 42 -2.17 -5.89 -46.63
C GLY A 42 -1.38 -4.86 -47.45
N LYS A 43 -1.16 -5.06 -48.74
CA LYS A 43 -0.49 -4.09 -49.64
C LYS A 43 -1.31 -2.80 -49.76
N ILE A 44 -2.63 -2.95 -49.98
CA ILE A 44 -3.56 -1.80 -50.08
C ILE A 44 -3.54 -0.99 -48.78
N PHE A 45 -3.63 -1.69 -47.62
CA PHE A 45 -3.55 -1.05 -46.31
C PHE A 45 -2.26 -0.25 -46.13
N ASN A 46 -1.10 -0.87 -46.42
CA ASN A 46 0.20 -0.21 -46.25
C ASN A 46 0.36 1.01 -47.16
N PHE A 47 -0.14 0.93 -48.42
CA PHE A 47 -0.16 2.07 -49.32
C PHE A 47 -1.09 3.18 -48.80
N SER A 48 -2.31 2.84 -48.37
CA SER A 48 -3.28 3.80 -47.83
C SER A 48 -2.76 4.50 -46.60
N LYS A 49 -2.06 3.78 -45.73
CA LYS A 49 -1.37 4.35 -44.54
C LYS A 49 -0.35 5.41 -44.95
N SER A 50 0.58 5.06 -45.84
CA SER A 50 1.63 5.99 -46.30
C SER A 50 1.03 7.20 -47.00
N TYR A 51 -0.02 7.01 -47.81
CA TYR A 51 -0.71 8.08 -48.51
C TYR A 51 -1.41 9.07 -47.55
N ILE A 52 -2.09 8.56 -46.52
CA ILE A 52 -2.72 9.39 -45.48
C ILE A 52 -1.68 10.15 -44.70
N ASP A 53 -0.57 9.52 -44.40
CA ASP A 53 0.52 10.18 -43.64
C ASP A 53 1.09 11.38 -44.41
N GLU A 54 1.19 11.28 -45.73
CA GLU A 54 1.72 12.31 -46.63
C GLU A 54 0.68 13.36 -47.00
N TYR A 55 -0.47 12.92 -47.53
CA TYR A 55 -1.46 13.83 -48.15
C TYR A 55 -2.63 14.19 -47.24
N LYS A 56 -2.76 13.56 -46.06
CA LYS A 56 -3.85 13.78 -45.10
C LYS A 56 -5.28 13.51 -45.66
N THR A 57 -5.40 12.77 -46.74
CA THR A 57 -6.66 12.37 -47.38
C THR A 57 -6.65 10.87 -47.72
N LEU A 58 -7.84 10.28 -47.95
CA LEU A 58 -7.90 8.91 -48.42
C LEU A 58 -7.41 8.84 -49.88
N PRO A 59 -6.63 7.82 -50.24
CA PRO A 59 -6.23 7.60 -51.63
C PRO A 59 -7.43 7.13 -52.49
N PRO A 60 -7.66 7.72 -53.66
CA PRO A 60 -8.59 7.19 -54.63
C PRO A 60 -8.17 5.79 -55.09
N ARG A 61 -9.16 4.89 -55.34
CA ARG A 61 -8.94 3.50 -55.77
C ARG A 61 -8.01 3.40 -56.97
N ASP A 62 -8.19 4.25 -58.00
CA ASP A 62 -7.35 4.28 -59.19
C ASP A 62 -5.87 4.59 -58.87
N ILE A 63 -5.63 5.45 -57.93
CA ILE A 63 -4.26 5.75 -57.46
C ILE A 63 -3.64 4.53 -56.78
N ILE A 64 -4.41 3.81 -55.93
CA ILE A 64 -3.94 2.57 -55.29
C ILE A 64 -3.57 1.52 -56.36
N ILE A 65 -4.49 1.25 -57.30
CA ILE A 65 -4.29 0.25 -58.35
C ILE A 65 -3.07 0.59 -59.22
N ASN A 66 -2.95 1.84 -59.65
CA ASN A 66 -1.82 2.27 -60.48
C ASN A 66 -0.48 2.21 -59.74
N SER A 67 -0.46 2.65 -58.49
CA SER A 67 0.77 2.65 -57.67
C SER A 67 1.23 1.24 -57.27
N LEU A 68 0.33 0.29 -57.20
CA LEU A 68 0.61 -1.14 -57.00
C LEU A 68 0.77 -1.91 -58.31
N ASN A 69 1.24 -1.25 -59.38
CA ASN A 69 1.58 -1.84 -60.70
C ASN A 69 0.42 -2.57 -61.39
N ASN A 70 -0.82 -2.15 -61.21
CA ASN A 70 -2.00 -2.78 -61.75
C ASN A 70 -2.14 -4.28 -61.41
N ASP A 71 -1.67 -4.67 -60.20
CA ASP A 71 -1.73 -6.07 -59.73
C ASP A 71 -3.18 -6.59 -59.81
N ILE A 72 -3.35 -7.71 -60.57
CA ILE A 72 -4.64 -8.36 -60.77
C ILE A 72 -5.27 -8.77 -59.42
N ASN A 73 -4.47 -9.21 -58.45
CA ASN A 73 -4.97 -9.62 -57.15
C ASN A 73 -5.44 -8.43 -56.29
N VAL A 74 -4.84 -7.26 -56.48
CA VAL A 74 -5.32 -5.99 -55.87
C VAL A 74 -6.68 -5.61 -56.45
N LYS A 75 -6.89 -5.73 -57.80
CA LYS A 75 -8.18 -5.47 -58.42
C LYS A 75 -9.26 -6.44 -57.93
N LYS A 76 -8.95 -7.72 -57.86
CA LYS A 76 -9.87 -8.75 -57.32
C LYS A 76 -10.23 -8.47 -55.86
N ALA A 77 -9.30 -8.01 -55.04
CA ALA A 77 -9.59 -7.67 -53.63
C ALA A 77 -10.63 -6.54 -53.53
N PHE A 78 -10.59 -5.56 -54.41
CA PHE A 78 -11.62 -4.51 -54.46
C PHE A 78 -12.96 -5.04 -54.98
N GLU A 79 -12.95 -5.93 -56.01
CA GLU A 79 -14.16 -6.57 -56.50
C GLU A 79 -14.86 -7.42 -55.44
N GLU A 80 -14.11 -8.17 -54.65
CA GLU A 80 -14.64 -8.94 -53.51
C GLU A 80 -15.18 -8.02 -52.40
N ALA A 81 -14.49 -6.91 -52.09
CA ALA A 81 -14.98 -5.93 -51.14
C ALA A 81 -16.29 -5.26 -51.60
N ASP A 82 -16.45 -4.99 -52.92
CA ASP A 82 -17.68 -4.42 -53.48
C ASP A 82 -18.88 -5.39 -53.37
N CYS A 83 -18.64 -6.69 -53.45
CA CYS A 83 -19.69 -7.72 -53.32
C CYS A 83 -20.26 -7.84 -51.90
N ILE A 84 -19.63 -7.26 -50.88
CA ILE A 84 -20.10 -7.33 -49.49
C ILE A 84 -21.28 -6.38 -49.30
N ASP A 85 -22.45 -6.93 -48.98
CA ASP A 85 -23.61 -6.15 -48.54
C ASP A 85 -23.64 -6.09 -47.01
N PHE A 86 -23.13 -4.99 -46.45
CA PHE A 86 -23.07 -4.74 -44.99
C PHE A 86 -23.46 -3.30 -44.67
N ASN A 87 -24.48 -3.12 -43.85
CA ASN A 87 -24.90 -1.80 -43.39
C ASN A 87 -23.92 -1.24 -42.34
N ILE A 88 -22.92 -0.51 -42.82
CA ILE A 88 -21.84 0.05 -41.99
C ILE A 88 -22.40 1.02 -40.94
N SER A 89 -23.27 1.96 -41.36
CA SER A 89 -23.78 3.01 -40.46
C SER A 89 -24.61 2.45 -39.30
N GLY A 90 -25.37 1.36 -39.53
CA GLY A 90 -26.18 0.74 -38.48
C GLY A 90 -25.41 -0.23 -37.56
N ASN A 91 -24.22 -0.67 -37.98
CA ASN A 91 -23.45 -1.71 -37.29
C ASN A 91 -21.98 -1.30 -37.01
N TYR A 92 -21.70 -0.01 -36.92
CA TYR A 92 -20.34 0.49 -36.82
C TYR A 92 -19.61 -0.01 -35.55
N ASP A 93 -20.27 0.01 -34.41
CA ASP A 93 -19.68 -0.49 -33.16
C ASP A 93 -19.40 -1.99 -33.21
N TYR A 94 -20.29 -2.77 -33.82
CA TYR A 94 -20.08 -4.19 -34.02
C TYR A 94 -18.88 -4.43 -34.95
N LEU A 95 -18.76 -3.67 -36.04
CA LEU A 95 -17.62 -3.74 -36.95
C LEU A 95 -16.32 -3.42 -36.21
N LEU A 96 -16.28 -2.36 -35.43
CA LEU A 96 -15.10 -2.00 -34.62
C LEU A 96 -14.71 -3.12 -33.65
N GLN A 97 -15.69 -3.74 -33.01
CA GLN A 97 -15.45 -4.88 -32.11
C GLN A 97 -14.87 -6.09 -32.86
N GLN A 98 -15.42 -6.45 -34.00
CA GLN A 98 -14.93 -7.56 -34.84
C GLN A 98 -13.51 -7.27 -35.35
N THR A 99 -13.28 -6.06 -35.85
CA THR A 99 -11.95 -5.62 -36.29
C THR A 99 -10.93 -5.67 -35.19
N ASN A 100 -11.31 -5.26 -33.95
CA ASN A 100 -10.42 -5.31 -32.79
C ASN A 100 -10.08 -6.75 -32.38
N ASN A 101 -11.06 -7.65 -32.38
CA ASN A 101 -10.83 -9.08 -32.11
C ASN A 101 -9.91 -9.70 -33.17
N TYR A 102 -10.11 -9.37 -34.43
CA TYR A 102 -9.24 -9.80 -35.51
C TYR A 102 -7.81 -9.31 -35.33
N LEU A 103 -7.63 -7.99 -35.02
CA LEU A 103 -6.33 -7.40 -34.73
C LEU A 103 -5.60 -8.16 -33.63
N LYS A 104 -6.26 -8.40 -32.48
CA LYS A 104 -5.67 -9.12 -31.37
C LYS A 104 -5.21 -10.52 -31.73
N ASN A 105 -6.06 -11.26 -32.46
CA ASN A 105 -5.73 -12.59 -32.92
C ASN A 105 -4.52 -12.60 -33.88
N GLN A 106 -4.48 -11.69 -34.86
CA GLN A 106 -3.39 -11.60 -35.82
C GLN A 106 -2.09 -11.10 -35.19
N ALA A 107 -2.18 -10.15 -34.24
CA ALA A 107 -1.02 -9.70 -33.50
C ALA A 107 -0.39 -10.83 -32.65
N ILE A 108 -1.23 -11.61 -31.95
CA ILE A 108 -0.76 -12.77 -31.17
C ILE A 108 -0.16 -13.84 -32.10
N LYS A 109 -0.85 -14.18 -33.20
CA LYS A 109 -0.36 -15.14 -34.20
C LYS A 109 1.03 -14.75 -34.72
N THR A 110 1.18 -13.48 -35.07
CA THR A 110 2.45 -12.95 -35.60
C THR A 110 3.54 -12.96 -34.50
N ALA A 111 3.20 -12.56 -33.28
CA ALA A 111 4.17 -12.58 -32.17
C ALA A 111 4.63 -14.00 -31.81
N LEU A 112 3.74 -14.98 -31.91
CA LEU A 112 4.11 -16.40 -31.74
C LEU A 112 5.04 -16.90 -32.85
N LEU A 113 4.79 -16.53 -34.09
CA LEU A 113 5.68 -16.88 -35.22
C LEU A 113 7.05 -16.24 -35.08
N ASP A 114 7.10 -14.93 -34.76
CA ASP A 114 8.36 -14.21 -34.46
C ASP A 114 9.09 -14.84 -33.25
N SER A 115 8.35 -15.39 -32.29
CA SER A 115 8.91 -16.04 -31.11
C SER A 115 9.59 -17.38 -31.44
N VAL A 116 9.04 -18.14 -32.40
CA VAL A 116 9.69 -19.36 -32.89
C VAL A 116 11.06 -19.04 -33.51
N ASP A 117 11.12 -18.00 -34.34
CA ASP A 117 12.38 -17.55 -34.97
C ASP A 117 13.43 -17.11 -33.91
N ILE A 118 12.98 -16.44 -32.83
CA ILE A 118 13.86 -16.01 -31.72
C ILE A 118 14.45 -17.24 -31.00
N VAL A 119 13.63 -18.25 -30.74
CA VAL A 119 14.07 -19.48 -30.08
C VAL A 119 15.01 -20.28 -30.98
N GLU A 120 14.69 -20.43 -32.27
CA GLU A 120 15.54 -21.16 -33.24
C GLU A 120 16.92 -20.50 -33.41
N ARG A 121 17.00 -19.17 -33.34
CA ARG A 121 18.26 -18.42 -33.42
C ARG A 121 19.03 -18.38 -32.10
N GLY A 122 18.52 -19.00 -31.03
CA GLY A 122 19.16 -19.02 -29.71
C GLY A 122 19.24 -17.65 -29.04
N GLN A 123 18.32 -16.73 -29.36
CA GLN A 123 18.28 -15.40 -28.77
C GLN A 123 17.61 -15.43 -27.38
N ASN A 124 17.70 -14.31 -26.65
CA ASN A 124 17.18 -14.19 -25.28
C ASN A 124 15.66 -14.44 -25.22
N ILE A 125 15.23 -15.41 -24.41
CA ILE A 125 13.83 -15.77 -24.17
C ILE A 125 13.00 -14.56 -23.69
N GLU A 126 13.62 -13.57 -23.04
CA GLU A 126 12.95 -12.34 -22.61
C GLU A 126 12.30 -11.58 -23.79
N LEU A 127 12.92 -11.61 -24.98
CA LEU A 127 12.37 -11.02 -26.20
C LEU A 127 11.05 -11.68 -26.65
N VAL A 128 10.92 -12.99 -26.45
CA VAL A 128 9.68 -13.74 -26.74
C VAL A 128 8.54 -13.18 -25.87
N ARG A 129 8.82 -13.01 -24.59
CA ARG A 129 7.84 -12.46 -23.65
C ARG A 129 7.44 -11.03 -24.03
N GLU A 130 8.41 -10.16 -24.30
CA GLU A 130 8.14 -8.77 -24.70
C GLU A 130 7.26 -8.70 -25.96
N ASN A 131 7.52 -9.55 -26.95
CA ASN A 131 6.74 -9.59 -28.19
C ASN A 131 5.29 -10.02 -27.94
N VAL A 132 5.08 -11.05 -27.11
CA VAL A 132 3.74 -11.52 -26.76
C VAL A 132 2.99 -10.47 -25.91
N GLU A 133 3.64 -9.86 -24.94
CA GLU A 133 3.06 -8.78 -24.13
C GLU A 133 2.64 -7.58 -25.00
N LYS A 134 3.47 -7.15 -25.94
CA LYS A 134 3.14 -6.09 -26.91
C LYS A 134 1.95 -6.46 -27.79
N ALA A 135 1.84 -7.71 -28.22
CA ALA A 135 0.72 -8.18 -29.03
C ALA A 135 -0.61 -8.17 -28.24
N LEU A 136 -0.57 -8.58 -26.97
CA LEU A 136 -1.74 -8.60 -26.09
C LEU A 136 -2.29 -7.20 -25.77
N THR A 137 -1.44 -6.16 -25.80
CA THR A 137 -1.82 -4.77 -25.51
C THR A 137 -2.36 -4.01 -26.72
N LYS A 138 -2.33 -4.60 -27.92
CA LYS A 138 -2.88 -3.97 -29.13
C LYS A 138 -4.39 -3.80 -29.02
N ASP A 139 -4.89 -2.56 -29.20
CA ASP A 139 -6.32 -2.25 -29.19
C ASP A 139 -6.62 -1.09 -30.14
N LEU A 140 -7.73 -1.22 -30.91
CA LEU A 140 -8.21 -0.18 -31.83
C LEU A 140 -8.86 1.00 -31.11
N LYS A 141 -9.30 0.82 -29.88
CA LYS A 141 -9.94 1.88 -29.12
C LYS A 141 -8.89 2.91 -28.69
N ILE A 142 -8.66 3.89 -29.54
CA ILE A 142 -7.97 5.11 -29.12
C ILE A 142 -8.96 5.86 -28.23
N ASN A 143 -8.71 5.87 -26.94
CA ASN A 143 -9.45 6.72 -26.04
C ASN A 143 -9.06 8.17 -26.34
N LEU A 144 -9.88 8.87 -27.13
CA LEU A 144 -9.68 10.27 -27.48
C LEU A 144 -9.93 11.23 -26.30
N GLY A 145 -10.16 10.67 -25.11
CA GLY A 145 -10.53 11.44 -23.92
C GLY A 145 -12.01 11.87 -23.95
N LEU A 146 -12.36 12.71 -23.00
CA LEU A 146 -13.72 13.20 -22.84
C LEU A 146 -13.94 14.46 -23.68
N ASN A 147 -14.86 14.41 -24.65
CA ASN A 147 -15.36 15.64 -25.27
C ASN A 147 -16.40 16.28 -24.35
N TYR A 148 -15.98 17.28 -23.57
CA TYR A 148 -16.74 17.84 -22.46
C TYR A 148 -18.16 18.26 -22.83
N PHE A 149 -18.31 19.01 -23.93
CA PHE A 149 -19.62 19.53 -24.35
C PHE A 149 -20.47 18.51 -25.10
N ASN A 150 -19.87 17.73 -26.01
CA ASN A 150 -20.62 16.75 -26.79
C ASN A 150 -21.13 15.59 -25.93
N GLN A 151 -20.42 15.22 -24.86
CA GLN A 151 -20.79 14.15 -23.93
C GLN A 151 -21.41 14.67 -22.63
N LEU A 152 -21.84 15.94 -22.58
CA LEU A 152 -22.39 16.56 -21.39
C LEU A 152 -23.62 15.81 -20.88
N GLY A 153 -24.57 15.48 -21.77
CA GLY A 153 -25.80 14.78 -21.42
C GLY A 153 -25.55 13.38 -20.84
N GLU A 154 -24.73 12.59 -21.51
CA GLU A 154 -24.35 11.25 -21.04
C GLU A 154 -23.62 11.29 -19.70
N ARG A 155 -22.69 12.25 -19.54
CA ARG A 155 -21.92 12.44 -18.31
C ARG A 155 -22.80 12.82 -17.14
N LEU A 156 -23.71 13.80 -17.34
CA LEU A 156 -24.64 14.23 -16.31
C LEU A 156 -25.63 13.11 -15.97
N THR A 157 -26.12 12.38 -16.96
CA THR A 157 -26.99 11.21 -16.72
C THR A 157 -26.27 10.14 -15.92
N LYS A 158 -24.98 9.85 -16.23
CA LYS A 158 -24.16 8.95 -15.40
C LYS A 158 -24.01 9.46 -13.97
N ILE A 159 -23.77 10.76 -13.78
CA ILE A 159 -23.61 11.36 -12.44
C ILE A 159 -24.94 11.36 -11.67
N PHE A 160 -26.07 11.69 -12.30
CA PHE A 160 -27.38 11.77 -11.63
C PHE A 160 -28.02 10.40 -11.40
N ASN A 161 -27.75 9.42 -12.27
CA ASN A 161 -28.21 8.05 -12.12
C ASN A 161 -27.21 7.17 -11.34
N ALA A 162 -26.03 7.68 -11.02
CA ALA A 162 -25.10 7.01 -10.13
C ALA A 162 -25.64 7.05 -8.70
N THR A 163 -26.62 6.19 -8.45
CA THR A 163 -27.01 5.76 -7.10
C THR A 163 -25.86 5.03 -6.40
N ASP A 164 -24.88 4.55 -7.15
CA ASP A 164 -23.61 4.04 -6.67
C ASP A 164 -22.50 4.98 -7.14
N ASN A 165 -21.94 5.74 -6.22
CA ASN A 165 -20.61 6.29 -6.38
C ASN A 165 -19.70 5.09 -6.72
N ASN A 166 -19.06 5.11 -7.88
CA ASN A 166 -18.07 4.09 -8.29
C ASN A 166 -16.80 4.22 -7.42
N ARG A 167 -17.01 4.36 -6.11
CA ARG A 167 -15.99 4.53 -5.09
C ARG A 167 -16.05 3.37 -4.12
N MET A 168 -14.90 2.98 -3.62
CA MET A 168 -14.78 1.95 -2.60
C MET A 168 -14.89 2.56 -1.21
N PRO A 169 -16.03 2.38 -0.50
CA PRO A 169 -16.20 2.91 0.85
C PRO A 169 -15.21 2.29 1.81
N THR A 170 -14.77 3.07 2.78
CA THR A 170 -14.00 2.54 3.92
C THR A 170 -14.93 1.91 4.97
N TYR A 171 -16.21 2.25 4.91
CA TYR A 171 -17.24 1.95 5.92
C TYR A 171 -16.95 2.57 7.29
N TYR A 172 -16.16 3.65 7.28
CA TYR A 172 -16.06 4.63 8.34
C TYR A 172 -16.74 5.90 7.83
N SER A 173 -17.97 6.14 8.29
CA SER A 173 -18.82 7.20 7.72
C SER A 173 -18.19 8.59 7.84
N SER A 174 -17.47 8.84 8.93
CA SER A 174 -16.75 10.10 9.14
C SER A 174 -15.64 10.31 8.10
N LEU A 175 -14.89 9.27 7.74
CA LEU A 175 -13.89 9.34 6.68
C LEU A 175 -14.53 9.39 5.29
N ASP A 176 -15.52 8.53 5.05
CA ASP A 176 -16.19 8.44 3.75
C ASP A 176 -16.85 9.77 3.36
N GLU A 177 -17.41 10.52 4.34
CA GLU A 177 -17.92 11.88 4.12
C GLU A 177 -16.80 12.84 3.64
N LEU A 178 -15.62 12.78 4.24
CA LEU A 178 -14.48 13.64 3.89
C LEU A 178 -13.89 13.32 2.51
N ILE A 179 -14.03 12.10 2.03
CA ILE A 179 -13.53 11.64 0.73
C ILE A 179 -14.65 11.37 -0.29
N ASN A 180 -15.85 11.94 -0.05
CA ASN A 180 -17.02 11.84 -0.93
C ASN A 180 -17.46 10.39 -1.24
N GLY A 181 -17.50 9.53 -0.24
CA GLY A 181 -18.04 8.17 -0.31
C GLY A 181 -16.98 7.07 -0.53
N GLY A 182 -15.69 7.36 -0.35
CA GLY A 182 -14.65 6.35 -0.40
C GLY A 182 -13.57 6.59 -1.46
N PHE A 183 -12.71 5.60 -1.66
CA PHE A 183 -11.60 5.64 -2.62
C PHE A 183 -12.11 5.38 -4.05
N PRO A 184 -11.94 6.33 -5.01
CA PRO A 184 -12.33 6.08 -6.41
C PRO A 184 -11.38 5.11 -7.10
N PRO A 185 -11.83 4.42 -8.17
CA PRO A 185 -10.95 3.65 -9.03
C PRO A 185 -9.86 4.54 -9.64
N PHE A 186 -8.81 3.93 -10.17
CA PHE A 186 -7.68 4.61 -10.82
C PHE A 186 -6.84 5.49 -9.88
N THR A 187 -6.91 5.28 -8.57
CA THR A 187 -6.20 6.11 -7.58
C THR A 187 -5.21 5.32 -6.74
N LEU A 188 -4.19 6.03 -6.26
CA LEU A 188 -3.29 5.58 -5.20
C LEU A 188 -3.51 6.43 -3.96
N SER A 189 -3.91 5.79 -2.88
CA SER A 189 -4.07 6.40 -1.56
C SER A 189 -2.98 5.90 -0.61
N VAL A 190 -2.49 6.76 0.28
CA VAL A 190 -1.45 6.41 1.24
C VAL A 190 -1.87 6.86 2.64
N ILE A 191 -1.73 5.97 3.60
CA ILE A 191 -1.97 6.25 5.01
C ILE A 191 -0.62 6.21 5.72
N CYS A 192 -0.23 7.32 6.31
CA CYS A 192 1.02 7.44 7.05
C CYS A 192 0.74 7.31 8.55
N ALA A 193 1.59 6.58 9.25
CA ALA A 193 1.51 6.48 10.71
C ALA A 193 2.80 6.99 11.34
N ARG A 194 2.68 7.55 12.56
CA ARG A 194 3.85 7.87 13.38
C ARG A 194 4.63 6.60 13.70
N ILE A 195 5.94 6.70 13.66
CA ILE A 195 6.80 5.69 14.25
C ILE A 195 6.68 5.85 15.76
N HIS A 196 5.87 5.01 16.41
CA HIS A 196 5.74 5.03 17.86
C HIS A 196 6.77 4.09 18.48
N GLY A 197 7.68 4.63 19.27
CA GLY A 197 8.55 3.85 20.13
C GLY A 197 9.90 4.49 20.37
N PHE A 198 9.99 5.35 21.39
CA PHE A 198 11.27 5.64 22.02
C PHE A 198 11.73 4.37 22.74
N LYS A 199 12.83 3.78 22.28
CA LYS A 199 13.49 2.67 22.96
C LYS A 199 14.73 3.13 23.72
N CYS A 200 14.68 4.37 24.21
CA CYS A 200 15.79 5.00 24.89
C CYS A 200 16.12 4.27 26.19
N VAL A 201 17.29 3.66 26.24
CA VAL A 201 17.81 2.89 27.38
C VAL A 201 19.08 3.52 27.94
N ASN A 202 19.40 3.20 29.18
CA ASN A 202 20.62 3.66 29.85
C ASN A 202 21.88 3.14 29.16
N LYS A 203 22.96 3.88 29.26
CA LYS A 203 24.30 3.61 28.71
C LYS A 203 24.85 2.20 29.00
N ASN A 204 24.46 1.60 30.13
CA ASN A 204 24.92 0.27 30.56
C ASN A 204 24.08 -0.88 29.99
N THR A 205 22.97 -0.59 29.33
CA THR A 205 22.10 -1.61 28.72
C THR A 205 22.85 -2.45 27.70
N LYS A 206 22.75 -3.78 27.81
CA LYS A 206 23.40 -4.72 26.89
C LYS A 206 22.52 -4.95 25.67
N ILE A 207 23.18 -5.01 24.52
CA ILE A 207 22.63 -5.40 23.23
C ILE A 207 23.49 -6.52 22.65
N THR A 208 22.87 -7.46 21.96
CA THR A 208 23.58 -8.54 21.25
C THR A 208 23.78 -8.12 19.81
N ILE A 209 25.01 -7.95 19.37
CA ILE A 209 25.38 -7.50 18.01
C ILE A 209 26.17 -8.57 17.27
N LYS A 210 26.10 -8.52 15.92
CA LYS A 210 26.85 -9.36 15.01
C LYS A 210 27.62 -8.50 14.00
N ASN A 211 28.90 -8.74 13.85
CA ASN A 211 29.69 -8.10 12.79
C ASN A 211 29.54 -8.88 11.48
N LYS A 212 29.03 -8.24 10.43
CA LYS A 212 28.73 -8.87 9.12
C LYS A 212 29.98 -9.36 8.37
N LYS A 213 31.15 -8.82 8.66
CA LYS A 213 32.42 -9.23 7.98
C LYS A 213 33.08 -10.42 8.66
N THR A 214 33.03 -10.46 9.99
CA THR A 214 33.71 -11.49 10.78
C THR A 214 32.78 -12.57 11.29
N GLU A 215 31.47 -12.40 11.13
CA GLU A 215 30.39 -13.24 11.69
C GLU A 215 30.43 -13.33 13.24
N PHE A 216 31.26 -12.53 13.89
CA PHE A 216 31.45 -12.53 15.35
C PHE A 216 30.23 -11.91 16.04
N ILE A 217 29.72 -12.63 17.04
CA ILE A 217 28.56 -12.21 17.85
C ILE A 217 29.09 -11.88 19.24
N GLU A 218 28.66 -10.75 19.81
CA GLU A 218 29.02 -10.32 21.16
C GLU A 218 27.87 -9.58 21.83
N ASP A 219 27.84 -9.69 23.17
CA ASP A 219 27.01 -8.84 24.02
C ASP A 219 27.85 -7.63 24.47
N ILE A 220 27.38 -6.44 24.16
CA ILE A 220 28.08 -5.19 24.41
C ILE A 220 27.17 -4.16 25.06
N ARG A 221 27.70 -3.26 25.89
CA ARG A 221 26.95 -2.10 26.36
C ARG A 221 26.66 -1.16 25.20
N ILE A 222 25.43 -0.60 25.17
CA ILE A 222 25.00 0.26 24.07
C ILE A 222 25.88 1.51 23.94
N GLN A 223 26.40 2.05 25.04
CA GLN A 223 27.39 3.14 25.03
C GLN A 223 28.71 2.72 24.39
N GLU A 224 29.27 1.56 24.80
CA GLU A 224 30.52 1.06 24.25
C GLU A 224 30.39 0.79 22.74
N PHE A 225 29.23 0.32 22.30
CA PHE A 225 28.92 0.16 20.89
C PHE A 225 28.84 1.51 20.16
N PHE A 226 28.13 2.48 20.74
CA PHE A 226 28.03 3.84 20.21
C PHE A 226 29.41 4.48 20.06
N ASP A 227 30.30 4.33 21.06
CA ASP A 227 31.63 4.96 21.10
C ASP A 227 32.66 4.30 20.14
N ARG A 228 32.33 3.14 19.54
CA ARG A 228 33.18 2.51 18.49
C ARG A 228 33.20 3.27 17.17
N PHE A 229 32.25 4.18 16.95
CA PHE A 229 32.10 4.90 15.70
C PHE A 229 32.40 6.39 15.88
N ASP A 230 33.03 6.98 14.86
CA ASP A 230 33.29 8.41 14.87
C ASP A 230 31.98 9.20 14.76
N SER A 231 31.93 10.36 15.42
CA SER A 231 30.82 11.30 15.25
C SER A 231 30.75 11.71 13.79
N ILE A 232 29.54 11.62 13.18
CA ILE A 232 29.32 12.16 11.84
C ILE A 232 29.68 13.63 11.92
N ASN A 233 30.63 14.07 11.07
CA ASN A 233 31.02 15.46 11.00
C ASN A 233 29.76 16.32 10.89
N LYS A 234 29.57 17.25 11.82
CA LYS A 234 28.49 18.25 11.83
C LYS A 234 28.23 18.91 10.45
N HIS A 235 29.25 18.94 9.58
CA HIS A 235 29.19 19.50 8.23
C HIS A 235 28.23 18.80 7.25
N ILE A 236 27.90 17.52 7.44
CA ILE A 236 26.94 16.84 6.56
C ILE A 236 25.50 17.20 6.95
N ILE A 237 25.23 17.33 8.23
CA ILE A 237 23.90 17.73 8.75
C ILE A 237 23.68 19.24 8.54
N GLU A 238 24.74 20.07 8.61
CA GLU A 238 24.64 21.50 8.33
C GLU A 238 24.52 21.82 6.83
N ASN A 239 25.08 21.01 5.94
CA ASN A 239 24.95 21.23 4.49
C ASN A 239 23.58 20.84 3.91
N ASP A 240 22.88 19.85 4.47
CA ASP A 240 21.48 19.59 4.12
C ASP A 240 20.50 20.65 4.67
N ALA A 241 20.90 21.39 5.71
CA ALA A 241 20.15 22.51 6.28
C ALA A 241 20.39 23.86 5.59
N ILE A 242 21.42 23.99 4.75
CA ILE A 242 21.82 25.27 4.09
C ILE A 242 21.13 25.51 2.75
N PHE A 243 20.53 24.51 2.13
CA PHE A 243 19.75 24.71 0.91
C PHE A 243 18.25 24.88 1.21
N GLY A 244 17.85 26.09 1.68
CA GLY A 244 16.46 26.51 1.52
C GLY A 244 15.72 27.18 2.68
N LEU A 245 16.37 27.65 3.75
CA LEU A 245 15.63 28.30 4.84
C LEU A 245 16.33 29.53 5.46
N GLU A 246 16.71 30.50 4.64
CA GLU A 246 16.78 31.89 5.09
C GLU A 246 15.36 32.48 5.08
N GLY A 247 14.63 32.37 6.17
CA GLY A 247 13.33 33.06 6.30
C GLY A 247 12.41 32.60 7.42
N LEU A 248 12.59 31.45 8.02
CA LEU A 248 11.71 30.99 9.12
C LEU A 248 12.45 30.95 10.46
N LYS A 249 12.35 32.07 11.18
CA LYS A 249 12.78 32.20 12.58
C LYS A 249 11.94 31.29 13.49
N LYS A 250 12.64 30.31 14.09
CA LYS A 250 12.42 29.71 15.40
C LYS A 250 10.98 29.54 15.88
N LYS A 251 10.48 28.28 15.83
CA LYS A 251 9.68 27.73 16.89
C LYS A 251 10.27 26.36 17.31
N TYR A 252 10.33 26.12 18.60
CA TYR A 252 11.13 25.09 19.25
C TYR A 252 10.72 23.68 18.84
N THR A 253 11.58 22.99 18.09
CA THR A 253 11.55 21.52 17.98
C THR A 253 12.42 20.99 19.13
N ILE A 254 11.85 20.28 20.07
CA ILE A 254 12.63 19.57 21.10
C ILE A 254 13.25 18.36 20.39
N ARG A 255 14.49 18.51 19.93
CA ARG A 255 15.29 17.37 19.49
C ARG A 255 15.70 16.59 20.74
N ILE A 256 15.31 15.32 20.81
CA ILE A 256 15.79 14.41 21.89
C ILE A 256 17.14 13.79 21.53
N ASP A 257 17.51 13.71 20.26
CA ASP A 257 18.81 13.25 19.83
C ASP A 257 19.85 14.36 19.98
N LYS A 258 20.80 14.11 20.86
CA LYS A 258 21.96 14.98 21.07
C LYS A 258 23.06 14.70 20.06
N GLU A 259 23.27 13.42 19.74
CA GLU A 259 24.31 12.94 18.85
C GLU A 259 23.86 11.63 18.16
N SER A 260 24.18 11.49 16.87
CA SER A 260 23.89 10.28 16.09
C SER A 260 25.15 9.81 15.36
N ARG A 261 25.28 8.49 15.16
CA ARG A 261 26.40 7.86 14.46
C ARG A 261 25.92 6.84 13.43
N ILE A 262 26.43 6.91 12.21
CA ILE A 262 26.12 5.94 11.15
C ILE A 262 26.84 4.63 11.48
N ILE A 263 26.08 3.53 11.42
CA ILE A 263 26.60 2.20 11.68
C ILE A 263 26.69 1.45 10.37
N SER A 264 27.86 0.90 10.08
CA SER A 264 28.07 0.03 8.92
C SER A 264 28.60 -1.33 9.36
N ASN A 265 28.14 -2.39 8.70
CA ASN A 265 28.60 -3.76 8.92
C ASN A 265 28.26 -4.40 10.27
N TYR A 266 27.26 -3.88 10.99
CA TYR A 266 26.75 -4.49 12.21
C TYR A 266 25.25 -4.74 12.15
N GLN A 267 24.84 -5.81 12.83
CA GLN A 267 23.44 -6.21 13.03
C GLN A 267 23.18 -6.32 14.54
N VAL A 268 21.94 -6.12 14.96
CA VAL A 268 21.49 -6.37 16.33
C VAL A 268 20.48 -7.50 16.36
N PHE A 269 20.45 -8.26 17.44
CA PHE A 269 19.55 -9.37 17.63
C PHE A 269 18.11 -8.90 17.90
N THR A 270 17.16 -9.46 17.16
CA THR A 270 15.73 -9.14 17.21
C THR A 270 14.90 -10.42 17.34
N ASP A 271 13.59 -10.28 17.44
CA ASP A 271 12.64 -11.41 17.37
C ASP A 271 12.66 -12.16 16.03
N LYS A 272 13.21 -11.53 14.98
CA LYS A 272 13.39 -12.11 13.63
C LYS A 272 14.85 -12.51 13.34
N GLY A 273 15.70 -12.55 14.33
CA GLY A 273 17.13 -12.79 14.18
C GLY A 273 17.94 -11.50 14.07
N PHE A 274 19.11 -11.55 13.41
CA PHE A 274 20.00 -10.40 13.28
C PHE A 274 19.60 -9.46 12.15
N ILE A 275 19.34 -8.18 12.47
CA ILE A 275 18.90 -7.11 11.56
C ILE A 275 19.95 -5.99 11.51
N ASP A 276 20.16 -5.40 10.34
CA ASP A 276 21.14 -4.33 10.10
C ASP A 276 20.81 -3.09 10.93
N ILE A 277 21.85 -2.48 11.51
CA ILE A 277 21.77 -1.21 12.27
C ILE A 277 22.13 -0.08 11.32
N ASP A 278 21.25 0.92 11.17
CA ASP A 278 21.51 2.12 10.37
C ASP A 278 22.23 3.19 11.18
N TYR A 279 21.70 3.48 12.40
CA TYR A 279 22.21 4.52 13.27
C TYR A 279 22.19 4.07 14.72
N ALA A 280 23.18 4.55 15.49
CA ALA A 280 23.13 4.61 16.94
C ALA A 280 22.91 6.06 17.38
N ILE A 281 22.04 6.27 18.35
CA ILE A 281 21.55 7.57 18.79
C ILE A 281 21.86 7.74 20.27
N LYS A 282 22.30 8.96 20.65
CA LYS A 282 22.42 9.43 22.02
C LYS A 282 21.47 10.60 22.22
N THR A 283 20.62 10.55 23.25
CA THR A 283 19.56 11.54 23.49
C THR A 283 20.02 12.69 24.37
N ILE A 284 19.20 13.74 24.44
CA ILE A 284 19.26 14.70 25.58
C ILE A 284 18.91 13.93 26.87
N PRO A 285 19.21 14.50 28.07
CA PRO A 285 18.81 13.87 29.31
C PRO A 285 17.29 13.65 29.41
N LEU A 286 16.89 12.41 29.63
CA LEU A 286 15.51 11.96 29.84
C LEU A 286 15.32 11.46 31.28
N LYS A 287 14.10 11.50 31.79
CA LYS A 287 13.77 11.01 33.14
C LYS A 287 14.03 9.51 33.21
N LYS A 288 14.75 9.06 34.25
CA LYS A 288 15.18 7.67 34.39
C LYS A 288 14.23 6.86 35.25
N TYR A 289 13.89 5.66 34.73
CA TYR A 289 13.17 4.58 35.39
C TYR A 289 14.09 3.37 35.55
N ILE A 290 14.00 2.67 36.68
CA ILE A 290 14.73 1.43 36.93
C ILE A 290 13.71 0.33 37.21
N ILE A 291 13.70 -0.68 36.36
CA ILE A 291 12.75 -1.80 36.40
C ILE A 291 13.52 -3.06 36.82
N TYR A 292 13.07 -3.71 37.89
CA TYR A 292 13.62 -4.95 38.41
C TYR A 292 12.72 -6.12 38.10
N PHE A 293 13.30 -7.18 37.59
CA PHE A 293 12.59 -8.42 37.23
C PHE A 293 12.86 -9.52 38.28
N THR A 294 11.93 -10.47 38.39
CA THR A 294 12.04 -11.60 39.34
C THR A 294 13.22 -12.51 39.03
N SER A 295 13.66 -12.58 37.77
CA SER A 295 14.91 -13.25 37.38
C SER A 295 16.18 -12.62 37.94
N GLY A 296 16.09 -11.42 38.55
CA GLY A 296 17.22 -10.60 38.96
C GLY A 296 17.78 -9.72 37.86
N ASN A 297 17.18 -9.71 36.65
CA ASN A 297 17.56 -8.78 35.59
C ASN A 297 17.07 -7.37 35.94
N ILE A 298 17.78 -6.36 35.41
CA ILE A 298 17.48 -4.94 35.65
C ILE A 298 17.59 -4.20 34.36
N ILE A 299 16.63 -3.30 34.09
CA ILE A 299 16.73 -2.34 32.98
C ILE A 299 16.57 -0.92 33.49
N GLU A 300 17.47 -0.03 33.05
CA GLU A 300 17.36 1.40 33.25
C GLU A 300 17.00 2.04 31.92
N CYS A 301 15.91 2.79 31.87
CA CYS A 301 15.36 3.33 30.63
C CYS A 301 14.68 4.69 30.85
N ALA A 302 14.30 5.34 29.74
CA ALA A 302 13.47 6.54 29.76
C ALA A 302 12.02 6.21 30.17
N ASP A 303 11.29 7.20 30.67
CA ASP A 303 9.88 7.12 31.07
C ASP A 303 8.98 6.56 29.93
N LYS A 304 9.24 6.91 28.69
CA LYS A 304 8.51 6.47 27.51
C LYS A 304 9.12 5.24 26.81
N HIS A 305 10.13 4.59 27.42
CA HIS A 305 10.62 3.31 26.91
C HIS A 305 9.52 2.27 26.93
N ALA A 306 9.34 1.56 25.80
CA ALA A 306 8.23 0.66 25.63
C ALA A 306 8.64 -0.80 25.79
N PHE A 307 7.91 -1.49 26.63
CA PHE A 307 7.98 -2.93 26.89
C PHE A 307 6.85 -3.67 26.18
N ILE A 308 7.02 -4.96 26.01
CA ILE A 308 5.97 -5.87 25.49
C ILE A 308 5.57 -6.81 26.62
N ASP A 309 4.29 -6.82 26.99
CA ASP A 309 3.74 -7.72 27.99
C ASP A 309 3.50 -9.13 27.43
N ILE A 310 3.00 -10.01 28.27
CA ILE A 310 2.63 -11.38 27.91
C ILE A 310 1.53 -11.43 26.83
N GLU A 311 0.73 -10.38 26.75
CA GLU A 311 -0.35 -10.23 25.79
C GLU A 311 0.13 -9.56 24.49
N TYR A 312 1.45 -9.32 24.33
CA TYR A 312 2.07 -8.58 23.24
C TYR A 312 1.59 -7.12 23.12
N ASN A 313 1.02 -6.54 24.21
CA ASN A 313 0.73 -5.13 24.27
C ASN A 313 2.00 -4.34 24.59
N LYS A 314 1.98 -3.09 24.13
CA LYS A 314 3.03 -2.15 24.42
C LYS A 314 2.70 -1.38 25.71
N ILE A 315 3.57 -1.45 26.70
CA ILE A 315 3.47 -0.71 27.96
C ILE A 315 4.70 0.15 28.12
N THR A 316 4.53 1.45 28.37
CA THR A 316 5.66 2.36 28.62
C THR A 316 6.13 2.27 30.08
N ALA A 317 7.41 2.58 30.34
CA ALA A 317 8.01 2.45 31.66
C ALA A 317 7.23 3.18 32.76
N ASP A 318 6.67 4.34 32.45
CA ASP A 318 5.82 5.14 33.34
C ASP A 318 4.44 4.55 33.66
N LYS A 319 4.06 3.46 32.97
CA LYS A 319 2.76 2.80 33.10
C LYS A 319 2.85 1.35 33.61
N LEU A 320 4.06 0.85 33.78
CA LEU A 320 4.29 -0.50 34.31
C LEU A 320 3.85 -0.62 35.75
N ASN A 321 3.40 -1.81 36.14
CA ASN A 321 3.04 -2.18 37.49
C ASN A 321 3.87 -3.37 37.97
N ILE A 322 4.06 -3.48 39.27
CA ILE A 322 4.66 -4.68 39.88
C ILE A 322 3.73 -5.86 39.62
N GLY A 323 4.28 -6.97 39.13
CA GLY A 323 3.55 -8.16 38.75
C GLY A 323 3.25 -8.25 37.25
N ASP A 324 3.54 -7.21 36.43
CA ASP A 324 3.41 -7.30 34.99
C ASP A 324 4.43 -8.29 34.42
N LEU A 325 3.98 -9.13 33.46
CA LEU A 325 4.82 -10.11 32.76
C LEU A 325 5.28 -9.51 31.43
N ILE A 326 6.60 -9.39 31.27
CA ILE A 326 7.22 -8.73 30.12
C ILE A 326 7.97 -9.75 29.26
N LYS A 327 7.86 -9.63 27.92
CA LYS A 327 8.52 -10.54 26.98
C LYS A 327 10.04 -10.37 26.99
N VAL A 328 10.74 -11.48 27.13
CA VAL A 328 12.21 -11.55 27.23
C VAL A 328 12.77 -12.70 26.36
N ASN A 329 14.09 -12.73 26.16
CA ASN A 329 14.77 -13.79 25.41
C ASN A 329 15.76 -14.63 26.23
N TYR A 330 15.82 -14.43 27.54
CA TYR A 330 16.75 -15.13 28.44
C TYR A 330 16.08 -16.14 29.37
N ILE A 331 14.78 -16.35 29.22
CA ILE A 331 13.97 -17.39 29.91
C ILE A 331 13.28 -18.24 28.87
N ASP A 332 13.27 -19.56 29.05
CA ASP A 332 12.69 -20.52 28.09
C ASP A 332 11.20 -20.26 27.80
N ASP A 333 10.42 -19.81 28.78
CA ASP A 333 9.02 -19.42 28.63
C ASP A 333 8.84 -18.07 27.94
N GLY A 334 9.93 -17.31 27.77
CA GLY A 334 9.94 -16.05 27.02
C GLY A 334 9.33 -14.84 27.75
N PHE A 335 9.03 -14.94 29.08
CA PHE A 335 8.48 -13.86 29.89
C PHE A 335 9.11 -13.77 31.27
N ASP A 336 9.22 -12.56 31.81
CA ASP A 336 9.72 -12.28 33.15
C ASP A 336 8.81 -11.29 33.86
N GLU A 337 8.60 -11.48 35.17
CA GLU A 337 7.70 -10.69 35.98
C GLU A 337 8.41 -9.49 36.58
N ILE A 338 7.75 -8.34 36.61
CA ILE A 338 8.28 -7.14 37.25
C ILE A 338 8.17 -7.27 38.79
N PHE A 339 9.33 -7.27 39.43
CA PHE A 339 9.44 -7.34 40.89
C PHE A 339 9.37 -5.98 41.56
N ASN A 340 9.98 -4.94 40.95
CA ASN A 340 10.01 -3.59 41.52
C ASN A 340 10.22 -2.54 40.41
N ILE A 341 9.69 -1.34 40.64
CA ILE A 341 9.83 -0.19 39.74
C ILE A 341 10.27 1.01 40.57
N ILE A 342 11.37 1.64 40.17
CA ILE A 342 11.85 2.88 40.80
C ILE A 342 11.78 4.00 39.77
N GLU A 343 10.88 4.95 40.00
CA GLU A 343 10.87 6.23 39.31
C GLU A 343 11.88 7.14 40.01
N THR A 344 12.90 7.60 39.28
CA THR A 344 13.95 8.44 39.86
C THR A 344 13.70 9.90 39.51
N GLU A 345 14.28 10.82 40.30
CA GLU A 345 14.34 12.25 39.95
C GLU A 345 15.55 12.58 39.06
N GLU A 346 16.29 11.58 38.60
CA GLU A 346 17.47 11.74 37.76
C GLU A 346 17.09 11.82 36.28
N TYR A 347 17.76 12.72 35.57
CA TYR A 347 17.70 12.86 34.13
C TYR A 347 19.05 12.50 33.56
N GLU A 348 19.10 11.46 32.72
CA GLU A 348 20.32 10.96 32.07
C GLU A 348 20.19 10.91 30.55
N GLU A 349 21.35 11.06 29.87
CA GLU A 349 21.42 10.78 28.41
C GLU A 349 21.18 9.30 28.17
N MET A 350 20.25 8.99 27.28
CA MET A 350 19.87 7.64 26.92
C MET A 350 20.34 7.27 25.50
N TYR A 351 20.28 6.01 25.14
CA TYR A 351 20.74 5.49 23.87
C TYR A 351 19.64 4.69 23.17
N ASP A 352 19.62 4.76 21.83
CA ASP A 352 18.70 4.00 20.98
C ASP A 352 19.40 3.56 19.68
N LEU A 353 18.87 2.52 19.01
CA LEU A 353 19.30 2.04 17.71
C LEU A 353 18.19 2.19 16.67
N SER A 354 18.55 2.69 15.50
CA SER A 354 17.70 2.66 14.32
C SER A 354 18.09 1.48 13.45
N LEU A 355 17.12 0.66 13.05
CA LEU A 355 17.33 -0.56 12.29
C LEU A 355 16.79 -0.43 10.88
N SER A 356 17.44 -1.10 9.92
CA SER A 356 16.98 -1.21 8.55
C SER A 356 15.69 -2.03 8.50
N ASN A 357 14.57 -1.40 8.15
CA ASN A 357 13.29 -2.05 7.93
C ASN A 357 12.76 -2.92 9.10
N HIS A 358 13.21 -2.64 10.32
CA HIS A 358 12.72 -3.30 11.51
C HIS A 358 12.73 -2.35 12.72
N HIS A 359 11.73 -2.49 13.62
CA HIS A 359 11.55 -1.54 14.71
C HIS A 359 11.71 -2.17 16.09
N LEU A 360 12.13 -3.45 16.13
CA LEU A 360 12.23 -4.23 17.35
C LEU A 360 13.63 -4.77 17.53
N TYR A 361 14.20 -4.56 18.69
CA TYR A 361 15.40 -5.28 19.11
C TYR A 361 15.35 -5.55 20.60
N TYR A 362 16.07 -6.56 21.04
CA TYR A 362 16.14 -6.88 22.44
C TYR A 362 17.13 -5.94 23.16
N THR A 363 16.60 -5.20 24.14
CA THR A 363 17.39 -4.41 25.09
C THR A 363 17.34 -5.11 26.43
N ASN A 364 18.44 -5.60 26.94
CA ASN A 364 18.44 -6.58 28.04
C ASN A 364 17.42 -7.72 27.84
N GLY A 365 17.05 -8.00 26.59
CA GLY A 365 16.16 -9.09 26.21
C GLY A 365 14.66 -8.80 25.96
N ILE A 366 14.19 -7.55 25.73
CA ILE A 366 12.74 -7.15 25.69
C ILE A 366 12.27 -6.48 24.38
N LEU A 367 10.99 -6.69 23.89
CA LEU A 367 10.46 -6.44 22.49
C LEU A 367 9.23 -5.49 22.30
N SER A 368 8.91 -4.83 21.07
CA SER A 368 7.73 -3.94 20.74
C SER A 368 7.32 -3.64 19.25
N HIS A 369 6.01 -3.21 18.85
CA HIS A 369 5.39 -3.19 17.49
C HIS A 369 4.36 -2.12 17.02
N ASN A 370 3.97 -2.11 15.62
CA ASN A 370 2.90 -1.27 15.00
C ASN A 370 2.43 -1.71 13.57
N SER A 371 1.08 -1.92 13.23
CA SER A 371 0.39 -1.93 11.88
C SER A 371 -1.05 -2.48 11.86
N ASN A 372 -2.18 -1.69 11.99
CA ASN A 372 -3.55 -2.25 12.06
C ASN A 372 -4.66 -1.56 11.22
N THR A 373 -4.47 -0.35 10.70
CA THR A 373 -5.58 0.42 10.08
C THR A 373 -6.11 -0.20 8.78
N MET A 374 -5.22 -0.69 7.92
CA MET A 374 -5.63 -1.32 6.65
C MET A 374 -6.47 -2.59 6.89
N ALA A 375 -6.13 -3.39 7.90
CA ALA A 375 -6.88 -4.60 8.22
C ALA A 375 -8.34 -4.27 8.61
N ASN A 376 -8.57 -3.16 9.29
CA ASN A 376 -9.91 -2.72 9.67
C ASN A 376 -10.75 -2.24 8.47
N PHE A 377 -10.16 -1.47 7.54
CA PHE A 377 -10.86 -1.10 6.31
C PHE A 377 -11.21 -2.33 5.49
N ALA A 378 -10.23 -3.21 5.26
CA ALA A 378 -10.40 -4.46 4.54
C ALA A 378 -11.49 -5.35 5.15
N ALA A 379 -11.50 -5.49 6.50
CA ALA A 379 -12.48 -6.30 7.19
C ALA A 379 -13.92 -5.81 6.96
N ARG A 380 -14.15 -4.50 7.02
CA ARG A 380 -15.48 -3.92 6.77
C ARG A 380 -15.90 -4.08 5.30
N GLN A 381 -14.99 -3.86 4.37
CA GLN A 381 -15.26 -4.00 2.94
C GLN A 381 -15.65 -5.42 2.55
N VAL A 382 -14.95 -6.43 3.08
CA VAL A 382 -15.28 -7.84 2.86
C VAL A 382 -16.68 -8.18 3.36
N LEU A 383 -17.06 -7.72 4.57
CA LEU A 383 -18.40 -7.94 5.12
C LEU A 383 -19.51 -7.29 4.29
N ASN A 384 -19.18 -6.25 3.51
CA ASN A 384 -20.10 -5.54 2.64
C ASN A 384 -20.03 -5.99 1.17
N GLY A 385 -19.45 -7.15 0.89
CA GLY A 385 -19.55 -7.80 -0.42
C GLY A 385 -18.41 -7.49 -1.38
N HIS A 386 -17.35 -6.77 -0.93
CA HIS A 386 -16.23 -6.40 -1.80
C HIS A 386 -15.09 -7.40 -1.73
N ASN A 387 -14.53 -7.77 -2.90
CA ASN A 387 -13.34 -8.59 -2.98
C ASN A 387 -12.10 -7.75 -2.67
N VAL A 388 -11.45 -8.06 -1.56
CA VAL A 388 -10.28 -7.33 -1.07
C VAL A 388 -9.03 -8.16 -1.27
N VAL A 389 -8.01 -7.57 -1.88
CA VAL A 389 -6.68 -8.16 -2.03
C VAL A 389 -5.70 -7.39 -1.15
N LEU A 390 -5.00 -8.09 -0.27
CA LEU A 390 -3.97 -7.55 0.60
C LEU A 390 -2.61 -8.19 0.25
N LEU A 391 -1.70 -7.37 -0.28
CA LEU A 391 -0.35 -7.75 -0.65
C LEU A 391 0.60 -7.30 0.47
N THR A 392 1.16 -8.24 1.19
CA THR A 392 2.09 -7.94 2.30
C THR A 392 3.53 -8.22 1.92
N LEU A 393 4.42 -7.27 2.27
CA LEU A 393 5.86 -7.39 2.09
C LEU A 393 6.60 -7.46 3.45
N GLU A 394 5.88 -7.21 4.54
CA GLU A 394 6.44 -7.19 5.89
C GLU A 394 6.03 -8.41 6.72
N MET A 395 4.74 -8.73 6.73
CA MET A 395 4.16 -9.76 7.59
C MET A 395 3.78 -11.02 6.79
N SER A 396 3.80 -12.18 7.46
CA SER A 396 3.30 -13.42 6.86
C SER A 396 1.77 -13.40 6.66
N GLU A 397 1.28 -14.22 5.72
CA GLU A 397 -0.15 -14.41 5.48
C GLU A 397 -0.88 -14.82 6.76
N ASP A 398 -0.28 -15.72 7.56
CA ASP A 398 -0.86 -16.21 8.83
C ASP A 398 -0.95 -15.09 9.89
N MET A 399 0.07 -14.22 9.99
CA MET A 399 0.04 -13.12 10.95
C MET A 399 -1.03 -12.08 10.60
N PHE A 400 -1.27 -11.82 9.31
CA PHE A 400 -2.41 -11.00 8.90
C PHE A 400 -3.74 -11.70 9.13
N ALA A 401 -3.84 -13.00 8.85
CA ALA A 401 -5.05 -13.77 9.11
C ALA A 401 -5.44 -13.73 10.60
N GLN A 402 -4.48 -13.84 11.51
CA GLN A 402 -4.72 -13.70 12.95
C GLN A 402 -5.31 -12.34 13.33
N ARG A 403 -4.89 -11.26 12.69
CA ARG A 403 -5.48 -9.92 12.92
C ARG A 403 -6.95 -9.89 12.49
N PHE A 404 -7.27 -10.44 11.31
CA PHE A 404 -8.64 -10.56 10.85
C PHE A 404 -9.48 -11.46 11.75
N ASP A 405 -8.92 -12.56 12.24
CA ASP A 405 -9.60 -13.44 13.19
C ASP A 405 -10.00 -12.69 14.46
N SER A 406 -9.10 -11.84 14.99
CA SER A 406 -9.38 -11.01 16.17
C SER A 406 -10.41 -9.93 15.88
N ILE A 407 -10.26 -9.17 14.78
CA ILE A 407 -11.19 -8.11 14.36
C ILE A 407 -12.61 -8.66 14.16
N TYR A 408 -12.76 -9.81 13.50
CA TYR A 408 -14.06 -10.41 13.21
C TYR A 408 -14.68 -11.10 14.43
N SER A 409 -13.87 -11.72 15.27
CA SER A 409 -14.37 -12.48 16.42
C SER A 409 -14.58 -11.61 17.67
N LEU A 410 -13.97 -10.44 17.75
CA LEU A 410 -13.89 -9.63 18.97
C LEU A 410 -13.29 -10.44 20.15
N LEU A 411 -12.36 -11.33 19.85
CA LEU A 411 -11.59 -12.04 20.84
C LEU A 411 -10.18 -11.44 20.90
N ASP A 412 -9.62 -11.42 22.10
CA ASP A 412 -8.25 -10.96 22.32
C ASP A 412 -7.27 -11.76 21.44
N ILE A 413 -6.50 -11.04 20.62
CA ILE A 413 -5.58 -11.63 19.63
C ILE A 413 -4.59 -12.62 20.27
N ASN A 414 -4.20 -12.36 21.53
CA ASN A 414 -3.22 -13.18 22.25
C ASN A 414 -3.85 -14.41 22.90
N ARG A 415 -5.18 -14.41 23.13
CA ARG A 415 -5.90 -15.46 23.84
C ARG A 415 -6.88 -16.26 22.99
N MET A 416 -7.21 -15.77 21.77
CA MET A 416 -8.26 -16.40 20.95
C MET A 416 -7.98 -17.87 20.57
N TYR A 417 -6.71 -18.27 20.52
CA TYR A 417 -6.32 -19.65 20.23
C TYR A 417 -6.14 -20.54 21.46
N LEU A 418 -6.42 -20.03 22.68
CA LEU A 418 -6.23 -20.74 23.93
C LEU A 418 -7.55 -21.25 24.51
N GLY A 419 -7.52 -22.44 25.13
CA GLY A 419 -8.62 -22.99 25.94
C GLY A 419 -9.99 -22.95 25.25
N ASP A 420 -10.99 -22.46 25.97
CA ASP A 420 -12.39 -22.39 25.50
C ASP A 420 -12.61 -21.36 24.40
N ASN A 421 -11.73 -20.36 24.27
CA ASN A 421 -11.82 -19.34 23.22
C ASN A 421 -11.74 -19.96 21.82
N LYS A 422 -11.05 -21.09 21.64
CA LYS A 422 -11.01 -21.80 20.35
C LYS A 422 -12.39 -22.15 19.80
N ARG A 423 -13.30 -22.61 20.68
CA ARG A 423 -14.67 -22.96 20.27
C ARG A 423 -15.45 -21.71 19.85
N GLU A 424 -15.30 -20.65 20.63
CA GLU A 424 -15.95 -19.37 20.33
C GLU A 424 -15.42 -18.74 19.05
N LEU A 425 -14.10 -18.76 18.85
CA LEU A 425 -13.46 -18.32 17.61
C LEU A 425 -14.03 -19.06 16.41
N MET A 426 -14.03 -20.40 16.44
CA MET A 426 -14.58 -21.23 15.37
C MET A 426 -16.06 -20.93 15.11
N ARG A 427 -16.86 -20.70 16.14
CA ARG A 427 -18.28 -20.35 16.02
C ARG A 427 -18.46 -19.00 15.34
N LYS A 428 -17.72 -17.97 15.79
CA LYS A 428 -17.81 -16.59 15.26
C LYS A 428 -17.32 -16.53 13.82
N LEU A 429 -16.13 -17.05 13.51
CA LEU A 429 -15.60 -17.10 12.14
C LEU A 429 -16.46 -17.98 11.23
N GLY A 430 -17.00 -19.08 11.75
CA GLY A 430 -17.97 -19.91 11.02
C GLY A 430 -19.26 -19.14 10.69
N SER A 431 -19.70 -18.21 11.53
CA SER A 431 -20.82 -17.30 11.23
C SER A 431 -20.46 -16.33 10.11
N ILE A 432 -19.30 -15.67 10.19
CA ILE A 432 -18.80 -14.75 9.14
C ILE A 432 -18.68 -15.49 7.81
N LYS A 433 -18.13 -16.71 7.80
CA LYS A 433 -18.02 -17.52 6.57
C LYS A 433 -19.38 -17.79 5.92
N ARG A 434 -20.46 -17.90 6.70
CA ARG A 434 -21.83 -18.15 6.22
C ARG A 434 -22.61 -16.89 5.89
N THR A 435 -22.04 -15.70 6.11
CA THR A 435 -22.69 -14.44 5.73
C THR A 435 -22.91 -14.44 4.21
N GLU A 436 -24.17 -14.29 3.81
CA GLU A 436 -24.55 -14.17 2.42
C GLU A 436 -24.00 -12.86 1.84
N ASN A 437 -23.58 -12.89 0.58
CA ASN A 437 -23.06 -11.73 -0.16
C ASN A 437 -21.79 -11.08 0.43
N ARG A 438 -21.03 -11.77 1.31
CA ARG A 438 -19.69 -11.28 1.65
C ARG A 438 -18.75 -11.38 0.46
N GLY A 439 -17.78 -10.48 0.39
CA GLY A 439 -16.67 -10.57 -0.56
C GLY A 439 -15.61 -11.61 -0.17
N GLU A 440 -14.63 -11.79 -1.02
CA GLU A 440 -13.44 -12.59 -0.74
C GLU A 440 -12.32 -11.71 -0.17
N LEU A 441 -11.56 -12.25 0.79
CA LEU A 441 -10.34 -11.66 1.31
C LEU A 441 -9.15 -12.52 0.89
N ILE A 442 -8.31 -11.97 0.04
CA ILE A 442 -7.10 -12.63 -0.43
C ILE A 442 -5.88 -11.96 0.20
N ILE A 443 -5.12 -12.69 1.00
CA ILE A 443 -3.87 -12.23 1.61
C ILE A 443 -2.73 -12.94 0.90
N LYS A 444 -1.77 -12.17 0.37
CA LYS A 444 -0.61 -12.70 -0.34
C LYS A 444 0.68 -12.06 0.13
N GLN A 445 1.58 -12.89 0.64
CA GLN A 445 2.93 -12.46 1.01
C GLN A 445 3.87 -12.47 -0.21
N PHE A 446 4.66 -11.40 -0.33
CA PHE A 446 5.78 -11.30 -1.27
C PHE A 446 7.09 -11.07 -0.51
N PRO A 447 8.24 -11.51 -1.07
CA PRO A 447 9.53 -11.28 -0.43
C PRO A 447 9.88 -9.80 -0.35
N THR A 448 10.28 -9.35 0.84
CA THR A 448 10.72 -7.98 1.12
C THR A 448 11.92 -7.58 0.24
N GLY A 449 11.89 -6.38 -0.35
CA GLY A 449 12.99 -5.82 -1.13
C GLY A 449 13.26 -6.51 -2.49
N VAL A 450 12.41 -7.47 -2.88
CA VAL A 450 12.53 -8.21 -4.16
C VAL A 450 11.31 -8.02 -5.03
N ALA A 451 10.11 -7.95 -4.43
CA ALA A 451 8.85 -7.84 -5.13
C ALA A 451 8.75 -6.54 -5.94
N THR A 452 8.31 -6.68 -7.17
CA THR A 452 8.12 -5.61 -8.15
C THR A 452 6.66 -5.48 -8.54
N ILE A 453 6.32 -4.39 -9.20
CA ILE A 453 5.00 -4.17 -9.81
C ILE A 453 4.57 -5.30 -10.75
N ARG A 454 5.54 -5.94 -11.40
CA ARG A 454 5.31 -7.06 -12.31
C ARG A 454 4.76 -8.28 -11.58
N ASP A 455 5.30 -8.57 -10.39
CA ASP A 455 4.87 -9.71 -9.59
C ASP A 455 3.41 -9.50 -9.15
N PHE A 456 3.06 -8.28 -8.77
CA PHE A 456 1.69 -7.89 -8.43
C PHE A 456 0.75 -8.01 -9.63
N ARG A 457 1.18 -7.53 -10.82
CA ARG A 457 0.40 -7.65 -12.05
C ARG A 457 0.08 -9.09 -12.41
N ILE A 458 1.08 -9.98 -12.34
CA ILE A 458 0.90 -11.42 -12.64
C ILE A 458 -0.10 -12.02 -11.66
N PHE A 459 0.06 -11.75 -10.37
CA PHE A 459 -0.82 -12.28 -9.34
C PHE A 459 -2.27 -11.79 -9.49
N LEU A 460 -2.48 -10.50 -9.71
CA LEU A 460 -3.83 -9.94 -9.89
C LEU A 460 -4.52 -10.49 -11.14
N ARG A 461 -3.81 -10.66 -12.25
CA ARG A 461 -4.33 -11.31 -13.45
C ARG A 461 -4.70 -12.77 -13.20
N GLU A 462 -3.91 -13.49 -12.44
CA GLU A 462 -4.21 -14.88 -12.02
C GLU A 462 -5.52 -14.95 -11.21
N LEU A 463 -5.75 -14.00 -10.28
CA LEU A 463 -7.00 -13.93 -9.51
C LEU A 463 -8.21 -13.70 -10.41
N ILE A 464 -8.11 -12.77 -11.36
CA ILE A 464 -9.18 -12.48 -12.32
C ILE A 464 -9.49 -13.72 -13.18
N LEU A 465 -8.47 -14.43 -13.65
CA LEU A 465 -8.64 -15.68 -14.39
C LEU A 465 -9.34 -16.78 -13.59
N ARG A 466 -9.24 -16.74 -12.27
CA ARG A 466 -9.94 -17.63 -11.34
C ARG A 466 -11.35 -17.14 -10.95
N GLY A 467 -11.80 -16.03 -11.53
CA GLY A 467 -13.12 -15.45 -11.28
C GLY A 467 -13.19 -14.58 -10.02
N ILE A 468 -12.05 -14.13 -9.50
CA ILE A 468 -11.97 -13.21 -8.35
C ILE A 468 -11.54 -11.83 -8.87
N ASP A 469 -12.51 -10.97 -9.16
CA ASP A 469 -12.25 -9.58 -9.57
C ASP A 469 -12.02 -8.71 -8.34
N PRO A 470 -10.82 -8.14 -8.14
CA PRO A 470 -10.55 -7.26 -7.02
C PRO A 470 -11.41 -6.00 -7.05
N SER A 471 -11.94 -5.58 -5.92
CA SER A 471 -12.62 -4.29 -5.75
C SER A 471 -11.66 -3.22 -5.19
N ILE A 472 -10.63 -3.64 -4.47
CA ILE A 472 -9.58 -2.81 -3.89
C ILE A 472 -8.33 -3.65 -3.65
N VAL A 473 -7.16 -3.01 -3.75
CA VAL A 473 -5.87 -3.64 -3.45
C VAL A 473 -5.14 -2.85 -2.36
N TYR A 474 -4.79 -3.54 -1.27
CA TYR A 474 -3.94 -3.03 -0.20
C TYR A 474 -2.50 -3.51 -0.37
N VAL A 475 -1.52 -2.64 -0.10
CA VAL A 475 -0.09 -2.95 -0.17
C VAL A 475 0.58 -2.57 1.14
N ASP A 476 1.11 -3.55 1.87
CA ASP A 476 1.75 -3.36 3.17
C ASP A 476 3.25 -3.71 3.08
N TYR A 477 4.18 -2.73 2.89
CA TYR A 477 3.99 -1.32 2.60
C TYR A 477 4.93 -0.90 1.45
N ILE A 478 4.65 0.24 0.85
CA ILE A 478 5.25 0.70 -0.41
C ILE A 478 6.80 0.75 -0.39
N ASN A 479 7.40 1.15 0.73
CA ASN A 479 8.86 1.32 0.84
C ASN A 479 9.64 -0.01 0.82
N LEU A 480 8.95 -1.17 0.97
CA LEU A 480 9.56 -2.50 0.91
C LEU A 480 9.56 -3.11 -0.50
N MET A 481 9.00 -2.41 -1.48
CA MET A 481 9.00 -2.83 -2.87
C MET A 481 10.31 -2.48 -3.56
N LYS A 482 10.56 -3.15 -4.69
CA LYS A 482 11.61 -2.82 -5.63
C LYS A 482 11.01 -2.21 -6.89
N SER A 483 11.56 -1.06 -7.35
CA SER A 483 11.16 -0.50 -8.64
C SER A 483 11.67 -1.36 -9.80
N SER A 484 10.84 -1.53 -10.82
CA SER A 484 11.22 -2.15 -12.09
C SER A 484 11.87 -1.15 -13.07
N LEU A 485 11.72 0.15 -12.84
CA LEU A 485 12.16 1.21 -13.75
C LEU A 485 13.51 1.83 -13.36
N VAL A 486 13.85 1.87 -12.08
CA VAL A 486 15.02 2.60 -11.57
C VAL A 486 15.99 1.64 -10.90
N LYS A 487 17.24 1.60 -11.39
CA LYS A 487 18.35 0.91 -10.75
C LYS A 487 19.08 1.88 -9.82
N ASP A 488 18.88 1.77 -8.51
CA ASP A 488 19.64 2.40 -7.40
C ASP A 488 20.12 3.86 -7.62
N ASN A 489 19.17 4.79 -7.85
CA ASN A 489 19.47 6.22 -7.96
C ASN A 489 19.10 7.04 -6.70
N GLY A 490 19.17 6.41 -5.54
CA GLY A 490 18.79 7.03 -4.25
C GLY A 490 17.33 6.79 -3.87
N LEU A 491 17.08 6.78 -2.56
CA LEU A 491 15.81 6.38 -1.95
C LEU A 491 14.61 7.22 -2.46
N TYR A 492 14.82 8.52 -2.66
CA TYR A 492 13.81 9.46 -3.17
C TYR A 492 13.25 9.05 -4.54
N SER A 493 14.14 8.79 -5.50
CA SER A 493 13.74 8.44 -6.87
C SER A 493 13.08 7.07 -6.93
N THR A 494 13.52 6.15 -6.08
CA THR A 494 13.01 4.79 -6.01
C THR A 494 11.57 4.76 -5.47
N VAL A 495 11.28 5.40 -4.34
CA VAL A 495 9.92 5.44 -3.76
C VAL A 495 8.95 6.17 -4.68
N LYS A 496 9.38 7.26 -5.33
CA LYS A 496 8.57 7.94 -6.34
C LYS A 496 8.23 7.02 -7.51
N ALA A 497 9.22 6.31 -8.06
CA ALA A 497 9.00 5.38 -9.17
C ALA A 497 8.05 4.25 -8.79
N ILE A 498 8.18 3.66 -7.58
CA ILE A 498 7.27 2.63 -7.07
C ILE A 498 5.85 3.18 -6.95
N ALA A 499 5.67 4.40 -6.45
CA ALA A 499 4.37 5.04 -6.36
C ALA A 499 3.73 5.26 -7.74
N GLU A 500 4.51 5.70 -8.73
CA GLU A 500 4.07 5.85 -10.13
C GLU A 500 3.70 4.48 -10.74
N GLU A 501 4.49 3.45 -10.47
CA GLU A 501 4.23 2.08 -10.90
C GLU A 501 2.94 1.52 -10.26
N LEU A 502 2.71 1.68 -8.95
CA LEU A 502 1.46 1.27 -8.28
C LEU A 502 0.25 2.05 -8.80
N ARG A 503 0.42 3.35 -9.03
CA ARG A 503 -0.63 4.16 -9.63
C ARG A 503 -0.96 3.70 -11.06
N SER A 504 0.03 3.24 -11.82
CA SER A 504 -0.20 2.63 -13.14
C SER A 504 -1.02 1.35 -13.04
N LEU A 505 -0.80 0.49 -12.02
CA LEU A 505 -1.65 -0.69 -11.80
C LEU A 505 -3.09 -0.31 -11.47
N SER A 506 -3.33 0.76 -10.72
CA SER A 506 -4.70 1.19 -10.42
C SER A 506 -5.46 1.57 -11.69
N PHE A 507 -4.78 2.09 -12.71
CA PHE A 507 -5.37 2.33 -14.04
C PHE A 507 -5.56 1.05 -14.85
N GLU A 508 -4.62 0.10 -14.76
CA GLU A 508 -4.70 -1.16 -15.50
C GLU A 508 -5.84 -2.06 -15.01
N PHE A 509 -6.05 -2.13 -13.71
CA PHE A 509 -7.07 -2.96 -13.09
C PHE A 509 -8.37 -2.21 -12.78
N GLU A 510 -8.42 -0.90 -12.98
CA GLU A 510 -9.58 -0.03 -12.75
C GLU A 510 -10.09 -0.06 -11.29
N VAL A 511 -9.17 -0.26 -10.32
CA VAL A 511 -9.48 -0.33 -8.88
C VAL A 511 -8.60 0.63 -8.07
N PRO A 512 -9.05 1.06 -6.88
CA PRO A 512 -8.19 1.81 -5.97
C PRO A 512 -7.08 0.94 -5.37
N PHE A 513 -5.88 1.52 -5.26
CA PHE A 513 -4.78 0.98 -4.49
C PHE A 513 -4.57 1.81 -3.22
N VAL A 514 -4.42 1.14 -2.09
CA VAL A 514 -4.15 1.78 -0.81
C VAL A 514 -2.87 1.19 -0.22
N SER A 515 -1.92 2.04 0.13
CA SER A 515 -0.70 1.61 0.80
C SER A 515 -0.49 2.35 2.11
N VAL A 516 0.42 1.87 2.91
CA VAL A 516 0.86 2.59 4.11
C VAL A 516 2.30 3.09 3.93
N SER A 517 2.65 4.11 4.69
CA SER A 517 3.98 4.64 4.82
C SER A 517 4.21 5.14 6.25
N GLN A 518 5.43 5.50 6.55
CA GLN A 518 5.81 6.00 7.88
C GLN A 518 6.14 7.49 7.81
N LEU A 519 5.98 8.20 8.92
CA LEU A 519 6.52 9.55 9.05
C LEU A 519 8.04 9.47 9.25
N ASN A 520 8.73 10.53 8.82
CA ASN A 520 10.13 10.71 9.16
C ASN A 520 10.27 10.98 10.67
N ARG A 521 11.50 11.00 11.16
CA ARG A 521 11.77 11.21 12.60
C ARG A 521 11.25 12.56 13.09
N GLU A 522 11.33 13.61 12.29
CA GLU A 522 10.85 14.94 12.67
C GLU A 522 9.34 14.92 12.91
N GLY A 523 8.57 14.23 12.06
CA GLY A 523 7.13 14.06 12.21
C GLY A 523 6.71 13.29 13.48
N SER A 524 7.63 12.54 14.09
CA SER A 524 7.35 11.86 15.35
C SER A 524 7.38 12.80 16.58
N PHE A 525 7.95 14.01 16.45
CA PHE A 525 8.12 14.99 17.53
C PHE A 525 7.29 16.25 17.38
N VAL A 526 6.62 16.41 16.25
CA VAL A 526 5.76 17.56 15.96
C VAL A 526 4.36 17.30 16.49
N GLY A 527 3.70 18.32 17.04
CA GLY A 527 2.28 18.21 17.44
C GLY A 527 1.42 17.63 16.32
N PHE A 528 0.39 16.84 16.66
CA PHE A 528 -0.43 16.17 15.63
C PHE A 528 -1.05 17.16 14.64
N GLU A 529 -1.48 18.32 15.16
CA GLU A 529 -2.07 19.39 14.33
C GLU A 529 -1.07 20.04 13.35
N GLU A 530 0.22 20.02 13.67
CA GLU A 530 1.28 20.60 12.85
C GLU A 530 1.79 19.64 11.76
N LEU A 531 1.39 18.33 11.84
CA LEU A 531 1.81 17.33 10.86
C LEU A 531 1.29 17.66 9.45
N ASP A 532 2.19 17.58 8.49
CA ASP A 532 1.90 17.72 7.07
C ASP A 532 2.70 16.71 6.22
N PHE A 533 2.62 16.81 4.90
CA PHE A 533 3.32 15.92 3.98
C PHE A 533 4.85 16.07 4.00
N ASN A 534 5.43 17.12 4.62
CA ASN A 534 6.88 17.30 4.75
C ASN A 534 7.49 16.31 5.75
N TYR A 535 6.65 15.77 6.64
CA TYR A 535 7.06 14.80 7.66
C TYR A 535 6.94 13.34 7.22
N ILE A 536 6.73 13.07 5.93
CA ILE A 536 6.65 11.70 5.41
C ILE A 536 8.06 11.15 5.19
N ALA A 537 8.29 9.91 5.63
CA ALA A 537 9.59 9.27 5.54
C ALA A 537 10.05 9.17 4.08
N GLU A 538 11.32 9.48 3.88
CA GLU A 538 12.13 9.17 2.71
C GLU A 538 11.81 9.88 1.39
N SER A 539 10.65 10.57 1.20
CA SER A 539 10.42 11.15 -0.12
C SER A 539 9.27 12.15 -0.23
N MET A 540 9.56 13.35 -0.71
CA MET A 540 8.57 14.28 -1.30
C MET A 540 7.93 13.72 -2.59
N GLY A 541 8.47 12.64 -3.17
CA GLY A 541 7.95 11.99 -4.36
C GLY A 541 6.63 11.25 -4.12
N LEU A 542 6.45 10.66 -2.95
CA LEU A 542 5.22 9.97 -2.59
C LEU A 542 4.02 10.93 -2.49
N PRO A 543 4.09 12.05 -1.75
CA PRO A 543 3.05 13.07 -1.77
C PRO A 543 2.75 13.65 -3.16
N ALA A 544 3.74 13.76 -4.03
CA ALA A 544 3.54 14.27 -5.39
C ALA A 544 2.68 13.32 -6.24
N THR A 545 2.82 12.01 -6.07
CA THR A 545 2.22 10.97 -6.92
C THR A 545 0.85 10.50 -6.43
N CYS A 546 0.65 10.29 -5.12
CA CYS A 546 -0.62 9.79 -4.57
C CYS A 546 -1.78 10.78 -4.74
N ASP A 547 -3.02 10.28 -4.74
CA ASP A 547 -4.25 11.07 -4.90
C ASP A 547 -4.86 11.45 -3.55
N PHE A 548 -4.70 10.61 -2.54
CA PHE A 548 -5.08 10.87 -1.15
C PHE A 548 -3.94 10.53 -0.20
N MET A 549 -3.81 11.28 0.88
CA MET A 549 -2.87 11.00 1.94
C MET A 549 -3.43 11.44 3.28
N GLY A 550 -3.49 10.49 4.22
CA GLY A 550 -3.86 10.68 5.61
C GLY A 550 -2.69 10.39 6.55
N ILE A 551 -2.65 11.06 7.69
CA ILE A 551 -1.72 10.77 8.78
C ILE A 551 -2.52 10.31 9.99
N ILE A 552 -2.21 9.12 10.52
CA ILE A 552 -2.79 8.57 11.74
C ILE A 552 -1.85 8.78 12.91
N GLY A 553 -2.40 9.24 14.02
CA GLY A 553 -1.65 9.42 15.25
C GLY A 553 -2.55 9.68 16.45
N GLN A 554 -1.93 9.92 17.59
CA GLN A 554 -2.59 10.40 18.79
C GLN A 554 -2.16 11.84 19.04
N ASP A 555 -3.08 12.67 19.49
CA ASP A 555 -2.78 14.03 19.96
C ASP A 555 -2.33 13.98 21.43
N GLU A 556 -1.66 15.04 21.92
CA GLU A 556 -1.21 15.11 23.31
C GLU A 556 -2.37 15.01 24.31
N ASP A 557 -3.53 15.59 23.97
CA ASP A 557 -4.73 15.50 24.80
C ASP A 557 -5.40 14.11 24.70
N SER A 558 -5.25 13.39 23.59
CA SER A 558 -5.78 12.04 23.38
C SER A 558 -4.90 10.94 23.96
N LEU A 559 -3.66 11.25 24.36
CA LEU A 559 -2.81 10.35 25.16
C LEU A 559 -3.42 10.02 26.53
N ILE A 560 -4.38 10.83 26.99
CA ILE A 560 -5.17 10.56 28.20
C ILE A 560 -6.16 9.41 27.96
N TYR A 561 -6.58 9.21 26.69
CA TYR A 561 -7.50 8.16 26.25
C TYR A 561 -6.79 7.27 25.22
N GLU A 562 -6.08 6.26 25.69
CA GLU A 562 -5.25 5.35 24.84
C GLU A 562 -5.96 4.74 23.63
N SER A 563 -7.28 4.82 23.61
CA SER A 563 -8.14 4.24 22.58
C SER A 563 -8.54 5.21 21.46
N GLU A 564 -8.29 6.51 21.58
CA GLU A 564 -8.67 7.50 20.58
C GLU A 564 -7.53 7.74 19.59
N LEU A 565 -7.82 7.58 18.31
CA LEU A 565 -6.90 7.86 17.21
C LEU A 565 -7.42 9.04 16.39
N HIS A 566 -6.55 9.99 16.12
CA HIS A 566 -6.80 11.11 15.23
C HIS A 566 -6.20 10.83 13.85
N ASN A 567 -6.92 11.21 12.81
CA ASN A 567 -6.51 10.98 11.44
C ASN A 567 -6.64 12.30 10.67
N LYS A 568 -5.52 12.89 10.28
CA LYS A 568 -5.45 14.15 9.56
C LYS A 568 -5.29 13.94 8.07
N ILE A 569 -6.12 14.59 7.27
CA ILE A 569 -5.99 14.59 5.82
C ILE A 569 -4.97 15.64 5.40
N VAL A 570 -3.82 15.22 4.89
CA VAL A 570 -2.73 16.11 4.44
C VAL A 570 -2.70 16.31 2.93
N LYS A 571 -3.35 15.42 2.17
CA LYS A 571 -3.57 15.57 0.73
C LYS A 571 -4.88 14.93 0.32
N ASN A 572 -5.70 15.65 -0.47
CA ASN A 572 -6.97 15.12 -0.94
C ASN A 572 -7.33 15.68 -2.33
N ARG A 573 -7.08 14.91 -3.37
CA ARG A 573 -7.58 15.17 -4.73
C ARG A 573 -9.00 14.63 -4.94
N LEU A 574 -9.52 13.84 -3.99
CA LEU A 574 -10.78 13.12 -4.11
C LEU A 574 -11.99 13.97 -3.68
N GLY A 575 -11.80 14.84 -2.69
CA GLY A 575 -12.87 15.66 -2.13
C GLY A 575 -12.49 17.12 -1.86
N GLY A 576 -11.22 17.47 -2.02
CA GLY A 576 -10.73 18.85 -1.83
C GLY A 576 -10.59 19.31 -0.37
N ARG A 577 -10.97 18.50 0.62
CA ARG A 577 -10.83 18.82 2.05
C ARG A 577 -9.44 18.40 2.53
N VAL A 578 -8.60 19.38 2.90
CA VAL A 578 -7.26 19.18 3.44
C VAL A 578 -7.19 19.88 4.78
N GLY A 579 -6.49 19.26 5.75
CA GLY A 579 -6.40 19.75 7.13
C GLY A 579 -7.52 19.24 8.05
N GLU A 580 -8.58 18.64 7.49
CA GLU A 580 -9.65 18.02 8.28
C GLU A 580 -9.11 16.82 9.09
N ILE A 581 -9.64 16.68 10.28
CA ILE A 581 -9.31 15.60 11.22
C ILE A 581 -10.58 14.79 11.46
N TRP A 582 -10.51 13.47 11.30
CA TRP A 582 -11.53 12.55 11.73
C TRP A 582 -11.01 11.67 12.86
N LYS A 583 -11.90 11.26 13.74
CA LYS A 583 -11.58 10.48 14.93
C LYS A 583 -12.08 9.06 14.80
N CYS A 584 -11.35 8.14 15.40
CA CYS A 584 -11.81 6.76 15.56
C CYS A 584 -11.34 6.21 16.91
N TYR A 585 -12.04 5.19 17.39
CA TYR A 585 -11.70 4.49 18.62
C TYR A 585 -11.08 3.14 18.28
N TYR A 586 -10.07 2.73 19.03
CA TYR A 586 -9.30 1.53 18.76
C TYR A 586 -9.20 0.65 20.00
N ASP A 587 -9.62 -0.61 19.88
CA ASP A 587 -9.41 -1.62 20.90
C ASP A 587 -8.13 -2.42 20.58
N SER A 588 -7.09 -2.22 21.38
CA SER A 588 -5.79 -2.84 21.18
C SER A 588 -5.78 -4.36 21.39
N ARG A 589 -6.77 -4.95 22.08
CA ARG A 589 -6.88 -6.40 22.30
C ARG A 589 -7.52 -7.11 21.13
N THR A 590 -8.60 -6.54 20.60
CA THR A 590 -9.32 -7.12 19.44
C THR A 590 -8.83 -6.54 18.12
N LEU A 591 -7.93 -5.56 18.17
CA LEU A 591 -7.41 -4.81 17.02
C LEU A 591 -8.48 -4.11 16.20
N LYS A 592 -9.71 -4.00 16.70
CA LYS A 592 -10.84 -3.42 15.99
C LYS A 592 -10.84 -1.91 16.14
N MET A 593 -11.10 -1.22 15.04
CA MET A 593 -11.37 0.21 14.99
C MET A 593 -12.87 0.47 14.85
N TYR A 594 -13.33 1.52 15.52
CA TYR A 594 -14.71 2.01 15.49
C TYR A 594 -14.71 3.45 15.00
N ASP A 595 -15.71 3.80 14.18
CA ASP A 595 -15.91 5.18 13.73
C ASP A 595 -16.33 6.07 14.90
N GLU A 596 -16.15 7.37 14.76
CA GLU A 596 -16.61 8.36 15.74
C GLU A 596 -18.11 8.19 16.06
N ASN A 597 -18.91 7.87 15.06
CA ASN A 597 -20.34 7.62 15.19
C ASN A 597 -20.71 6.25 15.80
N GLU A 598 -19.75 5.40 16.07
CA GLU A 598 -19.93 4.05 16.64
C GLU A 598 -19.50 3.96 18.12
N MET A 599 -19.43 5.09 18.82
CA MET A 599 -19.00 5.13 20.22
C MET A 599 -19.82 4.19 21.12
N ASP A 600 -21.14 4.13 20.93
CA ASP A 600 -22.01 3.24 21.72
C ASP A 600 -21.69 1.75 21.46
N ILE A 601 -21.37 1.40 20.20
CA ILE A 601 -20.98 0.04 19.83
C ILE A 601 -19.62 -0.29 20.46
N TRP A 602 -18.68 0.64 20.40
CA TRP A 602 -17.35 0.48 21.02
C TRP A 602 -17.46 0.26 22.54
N ILE A 603 -18.31 1.04 23.23
CA ILE A 603 -18.56 0.88 24.66
C ILE A 603 -19.15 -0.51 24.97
N ALA A 604 -20.15 -0.95 24.19
CA ALA A 604 -20.76 -2.25 24.37
C ALA A 604 -19.79 -3.42 24.12
N ASP A 605 -19.01 -3.36 23.05
CA ASP A 605 -18.00 -4.36 22.72
C ASP A 605 -16.89 -4.40 23.80
N SER A 606 -16.45 -3.25 24.30
CA SER A 606 -15.46 -3.15 25.38
C SER A 606 -15.96 -3.77 26.69
N GLN A 607 -17.25 -3.64 27.01
CA GLN A 607 -17.86 -4.30 28.17
C GLN A 607 -17.87 -5.82 28.00
N LEU A 608 -18.19 -6.32 26.81
CA LEU A 608 -18.17 -7.76 26.50
C LEU A 608 -16.76 -8.36 26.57
N THR A 609 -15.76 -7.61 26.16
CA THR A 609 -14.36 -8.03 26.18
C THR A 609 -13.68 -7.84 27.55
N GLY A 610 -14.34 -7.15 28.50
CA GLY A 610 -13.78 -6.83 29.81
C GLY A 610 -12.67 -5.78 29.77
N ASP A 611 -12.75 -4.82 28.85
CA ASP A 611 -11.75 -3.76 28.73
C ASP A 611 -11.97 -2.67 29.79
N ASP A 612 -11.29 -2.80 30.92
CA ASP A 612 -11.33 -1.81 32.01
C ASP A 612 -10.61 -0.49 31.64
N ARG A 613 -9.89 -0.43 30.53
CA ARG A 613 -9.17 0.76 30.04
C ARG A 613 -10.07 1.73 29.30
N ASN A 614 -11.25 1.28 28.85
CA ASN A 614 -12.21 2.18 28.23
C ASN A 614 -12.79 3.14 29.31
N PRO A 615 -12.48 4.45 29.24
CA PRO A 615 -12.89 5.43 30.27
C PRO A 615 -14.41 5.58 30.36
N TYR A 616 -15.15 5.22 29.30
CA TYR A 616 -16.62 5.31 29.25
C TYR A 616 -17.31 4.08 29.86
N VAL A 617 -16.56 2.99 30.09
CA VAL A 617 -17.07 1.77 30.75
C VAL A 617 -17.01 1.87 32.27
N ARG A 618 -16.13 2.69 32.82
CA ARG A 618 -16.07 2.93 34.27
C ARG A 618 -17.33 3.65 34.73
N GLN A 619 -18.28 2.92 35.27
CA GLN A 619 -19.36 3.54 36.06
C GLN A 619 -18.73 4.39 37.16
N PRO A 620 -19.22 5.63 37.39
CA PRO A 620 -18.78 6.41 38.53
C PRO A 620 -19.08 5.57 39.77
N ARG A 621 -18.04 5.15 40.50
CA ARG A 621 -18.19 4.53 41.81
C ARG A 621 -19.09 5.44 42.61
N GLY A 622 -20.29 4.96 42.95
CA GLY A 622 -21.26 5.72 43.67
C GLY A 622 -20.61 6.35 44.92
N ARG A 623 -20.72 7.64 45.07
CA ARG A 623 -20.42 8.30 46.32
C ARG A 623 -21.22 7.60 47.39
N GLU A 624 -20.57 6.76 48.19
CA GLU A 624 -21.14 6.34 49.48
C GLU A 624 -21.42 7.60 50.28
N THR A 625 -22.69 7.96 50.32
CA THR A 625 -23.19 8.96 51.24
C THR A 625 -22.97 8.41 52.65
N ARG A 626 -21.87 8.84 53.30
CA ARG A 626 -21.72 8.73 54.74
C ARG A 626 -22.96 9.39 55.39
N ARG A 627 -23.99 8.59 55.66
CA ARG A 627 -25.02 8.99 56.60
C ARG A 627 -24.35 9.17 57.96
N GLY A 628 -24.14 10.43 58.31
CA GLY A 628 -23.73 10.81 59.65
C GLY A 628 -24.78 10.33 60.65
N ARG A 629 -24.38 9.50 61.61
CA ARG A 629 -25.14 9.31 62.85
C ARG A 629 -25.06 10.62 63.63
N ILE A 630 -26.17 11.32 63.67
CA ILE A 630 -26.40 12.37 64.68
C ILE A 630 -26.93 11.68 65.91
N ARG A 631 -26.29 11.95 66.99
CA ARG A 631 -26.85 11.94 68.33
C ARG A 631 -27.05 13.32 68.78
#